data_9ccf1910a41e051bd0382517fa9af719
#
_entry.id   9ccf1910a41e051bd0382517fa9af719
#
_cell.length_a   1.000
_cell.length_b   1.000
_cell.length_c   1.000
_cell.angle_alpha   90.00
_cell.angle_beta   90.00
_cell.angle_gamma   90.00
#
_symmetry.space_group_name_H-M   'P 1'
#
loop_
_entity.id
_entity.type
_entity.pdbx_description
1 polymer ?
#
loop_
_entity_poly.entity_id
_entity_poly.type
_entity_poly.pdbx_seq_one_letter_code
_entity_poly.pdbx_strand_id
1 'polypeptide(L)'
;MRRALLLLGFLVASCASAPAPRSLAQRIDAITSKPSLDGAIWGIDVVDDAGNTIYARNGHTLLIPASNRKLFATATVAACEGLDRRITTELWRDGIDVILRGGGDPSLGGRWAFDRDAVFAPFVAALRDRGIAAVGNVIADVSLFDRTTIPGSWKVGNLGSDYATPVDALAWNENVIGVVADHCASPVIMTDPSFVPATAAVVCKVGRTLQSDLTSSRTESPTYVRSDANNAITITGTMTEHFQTLAGIADPALYAAQALRDALQHAGIIVRGGAIVSSAPRVWSERLAVLESAPMWQLLSVVLKPSQNLYAEMLFKGLSAGVVQPASYEVSESVERQFLTTEVGIRSSDFRFVDGCGLSPDDLVAPRAIITLLRWMNDPVRRGIWSMMLARPGEEGTLRRRLVPLANRMRGKTGSINGVNALSGILDGANGTHRYFAIIINHHTADSVDALHAIDAIVNEIANW
;
A
#
# COMPACT_ATOMS: atom_id res chain seq x y z
N MET A 1 40.80 2.64 -89.21
CA MET A 1 40.69 3.70 -88.18
C MET A 1 39.45 3.38 -87.34
N ARG A 2 39.61 2.76 -86.16
CA ARG A 2 38.52 2.45 -85.18
C ARG A 2 38.64 3.40 -84.04
N ARG A 3 37.64 4.26 -83.79
CA ARG A 3 37.57 5.16 -82.65
C ARG A 3 36.97 4.38 -81.43
N ALA A 4 37.74 4.29 -80.37
CA ALA A 4 37.26 3.76 -79.06
C ALA A 4 36.61 4.93 -78.32
N LEU A 5 35.32 4.74 -77.90
CA LEU A 5 34.61 5.63 -77.01
C LEU A 5 34.90 5.12 -75.57
N LEU A 6 35.54 5.93 -74.76
CA LEU A 6 35.69 5.73 -73.34
C LEU A 6 34.43 6.30 -72.62
N LEU A 7 33.60 5.42 -72.04
CA LEU A 7 32.53 5.82 -71.10
C LEU A 7 33.12 5.97 -69.69
N LEU A 8 33.18 7.22 -69.19
CA LEU A 8 33.46 7.52 -67.76
C LEU A 8 32.17 7.34 -66.96
N GLY A 9 32.09 6.26 -66.17
CA GLY A 9 31.00 6.08 -65.24
C GLY A 9 31.27 6.89 -63.99
N PHE A 10 30.44 7.89 -63.72
CA PHE A 10 30.41 8.59 -62.41
C PHE A 10 29.73 7.71 -61.37
N LEU A 11 30.50 7.16 -60.44
CA LEU A 11 29.98 6.58 -59.19
C LEU A 11 29.54 7.73 -58.24
N VAL A 12 28.24 8.01 -58.16
CA VAL A 12 27.69 8.86 -57.12
C VAL A 12 27.63 8.03 -55.85
N ALA A 13 28.60 8.19 -54.98
CA ALA A 13 28.55 7.67 -53.61
C ALA A 13 27.45 8.43 -52.82
N SER A 14 26.27 7.83 -52.71
CA SER A 14 25.22 8.31 -51.79
C SER A 14 25.73 8.14 -50.36
N CYS A 15 26.21 9.21 -49.73
CA CYS A 15 26.40 9.28 -48.31
C CYS A 15 25.03 9.18 -47.65
N ALA A 16 24.61 7.97 -47.29
CA ALA A 16 23.49 7.79 -46.38
C ALA A 16 23.91 8.38 -45.01
N SER A 17 23.44 9.59 -44.71
CA SER A 17 23.60 10.18 -43.40
C SER A 17 22.98 9.22 -42.36
N ALA A 18 23.76 8.87 -41.34
CA ALA A 18 23.22 8.11 -40.22
C ALA A 18 21.94 8.82 -39.69
N PRO A 19 20.86 8.07 -39.42
CA PRO A 19 19.64 8.69 -38.91
C PRO A 19 19.97 9.45 -37.60
N ALA A 20 19.45 10.68 -37.52
CA ALA A 20 19.63 11.51 -36.33
C ALA A 20 19.15 10.73 -35.05
N PRO A 21 19.85 10.85 -33.93
CA PRO A 21 19.42 10.17 -32.74
C PRO A 21 17.99 10.58 -32.34
N ARG A 22 17.14 9.59 -32.05
CA ARG A 22 15.75 9.84 -31.68
C ARG A 22 15.67 10.75 -30.45
N SER A 23 14.77 11.73 -30.49
CA SER A 23 14.46 12.57 -29.30
C SER A 23 13.87 11.72 -28.15
N LEU A 24 13.90 12.23 -26.91
CA LEU A 24 13.26 11.56 -25.77
C LEU A 24 11.77 11.26 -26.08
N ALA A 25 11.06 12.23 -26.64
CA ALA A 25 9.65 12.07 -27.02
C ALA A 25 9.45 10.88 -27.98
N GLN A 26 10.25 10.80 -29.05
CA GLN A 26 10.17 9.68 -30.00
C GLN A 26 10.49 8.33 -29.36
N ARG A 27 11.38 8.28 -28.38
CA ARG A 27 11.69 7.03 -27.65
C ARG A 27 10.57 6.61 -26.74
N ILE A 28 9.98 7.55 -25.96
CA ILE A 28 8.81 7.30 -25.11
C ILE A 28 7.60 6.88 -25.95
N ASP A 29 7.33 7.58 -27.04
CA ASP A 29 6.21 7.27 -27.94
C ASP A 29 6.36 5.86 -28.55
N ALA A 30 7.56 5.44 -28.91
CA ALA A 30 7.81 4.08 -29.38
C ALA A 30 7.53 3.01 -28.32
N ILE A 31 7.79 3.29 -27.03
CA ILE A 31 7.48 2.38 -25.93
C ILE A 31 5.97 2.29 -25.70
N THR A 32 5.29 3.44 -25.65
CA THR A 32 3.85 3.52 -25.37
C THR A 32 2.96 3.02 -26.51
N SER A 33 3.51 2.89 -27.73
CA SER A 33 2.82 2.38 -28.91
C SER A 33 3.04 0.89 -29.18
N LYS A 34 3.57 0.13 -28.20
CA LYS A 34 3.73 -1.32 -28.35
C LYS A 34 2.37 -2.01 -28.50
N PRO A 35 2.23 -2.99 -29.41
CA PRO A 35 0.94 -3.68 -29.65
C PRO A 35 0.35 -4.34 -28.39
N SER A 36 1.16 -4.85 -27.48
CA SER A 36 0.69 -5.44 -26.20
C SER A 36 0.02 -4.42 -25.28
N LEU A 37 0.21 -3.12 -25.50
CA LEU A 37 -0.33 -2.01 -24.69
C LEU A 37 -1.34 -1.17 -25.50
N ASP A 38 -1.80 -1.67 -26.63
CA ASP A 38 -2.80 -1.01 -27.45
C ASP A 38 -4.12 -0.85 -26.70
N GLY A 39 -4.80 0.28 -26.90
CA GLY A 39 -6.02 0.64 -26.19
C GLY A 39 -5.82 1.18 -24.78
N ALA A 40 -4.62 1.09 -24.19
CA ALA A 40 -4.33 1.66 -22.88
C ALA A 40 -4.23 3.19 -22.91
N ILE A 41 -4.62 3.82 -21.81
CA ILE A 41 -4.50 5.27 -21.63
C ILE A 41 -3.25 5.58 -20.81
N TRP A 42 -2.31 6.29 -21.41
CA TRP A 42 -1.09 6.76 -20.77
C TRP A 42 -1.25 8.20 -20.30
N GLY A 43 -0.91 8.44 -19.03
CA GLY A 43 -0.66 9.76 -18.46
C GLY A 43 0.81 9.85 -18.06
N ILE A 44 1.54 10.74 -18.70
CA ILE A 44 2.98 10.92 -18.45
C ILE A 44 3.26 12.41 -18.32
N ASP A 45 4.01 12.77 -17.29
CA ASP A 45 4.54 14.12 -17.13
C ASP A 45 5.95 14.05 -16.58
N VAL A 46 6.87 14.76 -17.22
CA VAL A 46 8.28 14.82 -16.86
C VAL A 46 8.73 16.27 -16.88
N VAL A 47 9.30 16.75 -15.78
CA VAL A 47 9.81 18.12 -15.67
C VAL A 47 11.22 18.15 -15.09
N ASP A 48 11.93 19.26 -15.37
CA ASP A 48 13.20 19.58 -14.74
C ASP A 48 13.05 20.29 -13.38
N ASP A 49 14.15 20.65 -12.73
CA ASP A 49 14.17 21.40 -11.46
C ASP A 49 13.45 22.76 -11.53
N ALA A 50 13.54 23.44 -12.68
CA ALA A 50 12.87 24.73 -12.88
C ALA A 50 11.36 24.56 -13.09
N GLY A 51 10.89 23.32 -13.34
CA GLY A 51 9.51 23.00 -13.64
C GLY A 51 9.16 23.08 -15.12
N ASN A 52 10.18 23.21 -15.98
CA ASN A 52 9.96 23.15 -17.42
C ASN A 52 9.60 21.74 -17.84
N THR A 53 8.59 21.62 -18.69
CA THR A 53 8.16 20.33 -19.21
C THR A 53 9.21 19.77 -20.19
N ILE A 54 9.73 18.59 -19.87
CA ILE A 54 10.63 17.80 -20.73
C ILE A 54 9.79 16.93 -21.67
N TYR A 55 8.75 16.28 -21.12
CA TYR A 55 7.79 15.48 -21.89
C TYR A 55 6.44 15.49 -21.19
N ALA A 56 5.36 15.59 -21.94
CA ALA A 56 4.01 15.44 -21.40
C ALA A 56 3.09 14.72 -22.39
N ARG A 57 2.32 13.75 -21.88
CA ARG A 57 1.21 13.10 -22.56
C ARG A 57 0.08 12.94 -21.58
N ASN A 58 -1.09 13.55 -21.85
CA ASN A 58 -2.24 13.54 -20.96
C ASN A 58 -1.93 14.04 -19.54
N GLY A 59 -1.01 15.02 -19.38
CA GLY A 59 -0.51 15.49 -18.09
C GLY A 59 -1.59 16.06 -17.16
N HIS A 60 -2.75 16.49 -17.70
CA HIS A 60 -3.90 17.00 -16.95
C HIS A 60 -5.12 16.08 -16.98
N THR A 61 -5.02 14.89 -17.59
CA THR A 61 -6.12 13.92 -17.61
C THR A 61 -6.19 13.21 -16.27
N LEU A 62 -7.38 13.13 -15.71
CA LEU A 62 -7.64 12.39 -14.47
C LEU A 62 -7.56 10.88 -14.76
N LEU A 63 -6.67 10.20 -14.07
CA LEU A 63 -6.40 8.77 -14.20
C LEU A 63 -6.42 8.11 -12.81
N ILE A 64 -6.72 6.83 -12.77
CA ILE A 64 -6.65 6.04 -11.54
C ILE A 64 -5.17 5.87 -11.16
N PRO A 65 -4.75 6.37 -9.97
CA PRO A 65 -3.34 6.38 -9.57
C PRO A 65 -2.84 5.05 -8.99
N ALA A 66 -3.74 4.16 -8.61
CA ALA A 66 -3.42 3.06 -7.71
C ALA A 66 -2.63 3.59 -6.49
N SER A 67 -1.63 2.86 -5.99
CA SER A 67 -0.90 3.28 -4.78
C SER A 67 -0.05 4.55 -4.90
N ASN A 68 0.00 5.23 -6.06
CA ASN A 68 0.53 6.60 -6.11
C ASN A 68 -0.34 7.60 -5.33
N ARG A 69 -1.61 7.24 -5.05
CA ARG A 69 -2.48 7.92 -4.09
C ARG A 69 -1.81 8.14 -2.73
N LYS A 70 -1.03 7.17 -2.27
CA LYS A 70 -0.32 7.22 -0.99
C LYS A 70 0.67 8.39 -0.85
N LEU A 71 1.17 8.93 -1.95
CA LEU A 71 2.01 10.14 -1.91
C LEU A 71 1.25 11.30 -1.29
N PHE A 72 -0.01 11.48 -1.66
CA PHE A 72 -0.86 12.58 -1.21
C PHE A 72 -1.29 12.39 0.26
N ALA A 73 -1.81 11.21 0.60
CA ALA A 73 -2.17 10.89 1.99
C ALA A 73 -0.98 11.06 2.92
N THR A 74 0.19 10.52 2.55
CA THR A 74 1.41 10.62 3.35
C THR A 74 1.87 12.07 3.52
N ALA A 75 1.82 12.88 2.46
CA ALA A 75 2.19 14.29 2.54
C ALA A 75 1.28 15.08 3.49
N THR A 76 -0.02 14.83 3.40
CA THR A 76 -1.01 15.46 4.27
C THR A 76 -0.83 15.05 5.73
N VAL A 77 -0.70 13.75 6.00
CA VAL A 77 -0.45 13.23 7.36
C VAL A 77 0.82 13.84 7.95
N ALA A 78 1.92 13.85 7.17
CA ALA A 78 3.19 14.40 7.63
C ALA A 78 3.10 15.91 7.95
N ALA A 79 2.35 16.67 7.15
CA ALA A 79 2.19 18.11 7.35
C ALA A 79 1.25 18.44 8.51
N CYS A 80 0.13 17.74 8.65
CA CYS A 80 -0.88 18.02 9.66
C CYS A 80 -0.52 17.47 11.04
N GLU A 81 0.09 16.27 11.09
CA GLU A 81 0.33 15.55 12.33
C GLU A 81 1.75 15.71 12.88
N GLY A 82 2.68 16.07 12.02
CA GLY A 82 4.10 16.13 12.35
C GLY A 82 4.80 14.76 12.32
N LEU A 83 6.08 14.77 11.98
CA LEU A 83 6.86 13.56 11.71
C LEU A 83 7.29 12.80 12.98
N ASP A 84 7.41 13.49 14.10
CA ASP A 84 7.84 12.91 15.39
C ASP A 84 6.67 12.47 16.27
N ARG A 85 5.42 12.79 15.87
CA ARG A 85 4.23 12.37 16.60
C ARG A 85 4.19 10.85 16.72
N ARG A 86 3.73 10.39 17.90
CA ARG A 86 3.44 8.98 18.18
C ARG A 86 1.96 8.82 18.46
N ILE A 87 1.40 7.73 18.00
CA ILE A 87 0.01 7.36 18.25
C ILE A 87 -0.01 6.49 19.50
N THR A 88 -1.01 6.68 20.36
CA THR A 88 -1.12 5.94 21.61
C THR A 88 -2.23 4.89 21.54
N THR A 89 -1.95 3.71 22.10
CA THR A 89 -2.95 2.69 22.45
C THR A 89 -2.96 2.52 23.94
N GLU A 90 -4.11 2.57 24.57
CA GLU A 90 -4.23 2.65 26.01
C GLU A 90 -4.90 1.41 26.59
N LEU A 91 -4.45 0.97 27.76
CA LEU A 91 -5.16 0.02 28.61
C LEU A 91 -5.86 0.77 29.74
N TRP A 92 -7.17 0.59 29.84
CA TRP A 92 -8.01 1.14 30.89
C TRP A 92 -8.67 0.04 31.70
N ARG A 93 -9.21 0.37 32.85
CA ARG A 93 -10.02 -0.49 33.70
C ARG A 93 -11.35 0.19 34.03
N ASP A 94 -12.43 -0.61 34.01
CA ASP A 94 -13.73 -0.20 34.52
C ASP A 94 -14.37 -1.36 35.27
N GLY A 95 -14.46 -1.22 36.62
CA GLY A 95 -14.83 -2.31 37.48
C GLY A 95 -13.86 -3.49 37.40
N ILE A 96 -14.33 -4.63 36.89
CA ILE A 96 -13.51 -5.84 36.68
C ILE A 96 -13.04 -5.99 35.24
N ASP A 97 -13.59 -5.20 34.31
CA ASP A 97 -13.27 -5.28 32.87
C ASP A 97 -11.99 -4.49 32.57
N VAL A 98 -11.28 -4.90 31.53
CA VAL A 98 -10.16 -4.15 30.94
C VAL A 98 -10.52 -3.69 29.55
N ILE A 99 -10.12 -2.47 29.22
CA ILE A 99 -10.48 -1.82 27.97
C ILE A 99 -9.20 -1.52 27.19
N LEU A 100 -9.11 -2.06 25.98
CA LEU A 100 -8.10 -1.73 24.99
C LEU A 100 -8.65 -0.60 24.12
N ARG A 101 -8.16 0.63 24.36
CA ARG A 101 -8.61 1.81 23.64
C ARG A 101 -7.68 2.11 22.47
N GLY A 102 -8.24 2.10 21.26
CA GLY A 102 -7.52 2.36 20.03
C GLY A 102 -7.32 3.85 19.75
N GLY A 103 -6.09 4.22 19.40
CA GLY A 103 -5.73 5.56 18.92
C GLY A 103 -5.53 5.65 17.42
N GLY A 104 -5.83 4.61 16.66
CA GLY A 104 -5.55 4.55 15.23
C GLY A 104 -4.12 4.13 14.89
N ASP A 105 -3.42 3.44 15.80
CA ASP A 105 -2.06 2.92 15.58
C ASP A 105 -2.08 1.65 14.74
N PRO A 106 -1.53 1.65 13.50
CA PRO A 106 -1.44 0.46 12.66
C PRO A 106 -0.29 -0.46 13.02
N SER A 107 0.57 -0.09 13.99
CA SER A 107 1.85 -0.74 14.24
C SER A 107 1.83 -1.75 15.39
N LEU A 108 0.68 -2.04 15.99
CA LEU A 108 0.59 -3.01 17.06
C LEU A 108 0.91 -4.43 16.60
N GLY A 109 2.02 -5.00 17.05
CA GLY A 109 2.47 -6.35 16.70
C GLY A 109 3.11 -6.46 15.32
N GLY A 110 3.12 -7.68 14.77
CA GLY A 110 3.56 -7.96 13.42
C GLY A 110 4.97 -7.44 13.11
N ARG A 111 5.04 -6.52 12.17
CA ARG A 111 6.28 -5.94 11.62
C ARG A 111 7.22 -5.31 12.66
N TRP A 112 6.69 -4.83 13.79
CA TRP A 112 7.42 -4.02 14.77
C TRP A 112 7.91 -4.81 15.98
N ALA A 113 7.49 -6.07 16.11
CA ALA A 113 7.88 -6.95 17.21
C ALA A 113 8.37 -8.29 16.65
N PHE A 114 9.44 -8.83 17.24
CA PHE A 114 9.90 -10.18 16.90
C PHE A 114 8.82 -11.22 17.21
N ASP A 115 8.15 -11.03 18.35
CA ASP A 115 6.95 -11.75 18.75
C ASP A 115 5.79 -10.75 18.78
N ARG A 116 4.76 -11.00 17.98
CA ARG A 116 3.60 -10.11 17.88
C ARG A 116 2.84 -9.97 19.18
N ASP A 117 2.87 -10.99 20.06
CA ASP A 117 2.18 -10.98 21.35
C ASP A 117 2.95 -10.18 22.39
N ALA A 118 4.26 -10.03 22.21
CA ALA A 118 5.12 -9.23 23.08
C ALA A 118 4.72 -7.74 23.13
N VAL A 119 3.97 -7.24 22.15
CA VAL A 119 3.45 -5.86 22.17
C VAL A 119 2.56 -5.61 23.41
N PHE A 120 1.89 -6.62 23.95
CA PHE A 120 1.04 -6.51 25.13
C PHE A 120 1.77 -6.69 26.47
N ALA A 121 3.08 -6.97 26.46
CA ALA A 121 3.86 -7.15 27.69
C ALA A 121 3.77 -5.95 28.66
N PRO A 122 3.79 -4.68 28.25
CA PRO A 122 3.59 -3.54 29.15
C PRO A 122 2.20 -3.53 29.81
N PHE A 123 1.17 -4.01 29.13
CA PHE A 123 -0.18 -4.12 29.70
C PHE A 123 -0.26 -5.23 30.73
N VAL A 124 0.37 -6.37 30.46
CA VAL A 124 0.50 -7.47 31.42
C VAL A 124 1.25 -7.00 32.67
N ALA A 125 2.37 -6.30 32.51
CA ALA A 125 3.15 -5.75 33.63
C ALA A 125 2.31 -4.78 34.46
N ALA A 126 1.59 -3.86 33.85
CA ALA A 126 0.76 -2.87 34.53
C ALA A 126 -0.35 -3.50 35.38
N LEU A 127 -0.91 -4.63 34.94
CA LEU A 127 -1.89 -5.40 35.73
C LEU A 127 -1.23 -6.12 36.91
N ARG A 128 -0.07 -6.75 36.72
CA ARG A 128 0.68 -7.45 37.75
C ARG A 128 1.18 -6.51 38.83
N ASP A 129 1.69 -5.35 38.49
CA ASP A 129 2.19 -4.33 39.42
C ASP A 129 1.08 -3.82 40.35
N ARG A 130 -0.18 -3.90 39.91
CA ARG A 130 -1.37 -3.55 40.72
C ARG A 130 -1.98 -4.75 41.44
N GLY A 131 -1.37 -5.93 41.36
CA GLY A 131 -1.89 -7.16 41.98
C GLY A 131 -3.18 -7.68 41.31
N ILE A 132 -3.46 -7.30 40.07
CA ILE A 132 -4.66 -7.72 39.32
C ILE A 132 -4.37 -9.09 38.72
N ALA A 133 -4.80 -10.16 39.39
CA ALA A 133 -4.63 -11.53 38.91
C ALA A 133 -5.82 -12.05 38.08
N ALA A 134 -6.94 -11.32 38.06
CA ALA A 134 -8.11 -11.69 37.26
C ALA A 134 -8.85 -10.45 36.74
N VAL A 135 -9.38 -10.56 35.54
CA VAL A 135 -10.20 -9.53 34.86
C VAL A 135 -11.51 -10.14 34.38
N GLY A 136 -12.49 -9.28 34.06
CA GLY A 136 -13.76 -9.66 33.45
C GLY A 136 -13.63 -9.80 31.95
N ASN A 137 -14.27 -8.91 31.20
CA ASN A 137 -14.16 -8.85 29.75
C ASN A 137 -12.92 -8.08 29.32
N VAL A 138 -12.46 -8.37 28.08
CA VAL A 138 -11.53 -7.52 27.34
C VAL A 138 -12.36 -6.74 26.29
N ILE A 139 -12.46 -5.43 26.47
CA ILE A 139 -13.30 -4.56 25.65
C ILE A 139 -12.41 -3.76 24.70
N ALA A 140 -12.60 -3.93 23.38
CA ALA A 140 -12.02 -3.07 22.38
C ALA A 140 -12.84 -1.76 22.29
N ASP A 141 -12.25 -0.63 22.67
CA ASP A 141 -12.86 0.69 22.47
C ASP A 141 -12.34 1.30 21.15
N VAL A 142 -13.23 1.38 20.18
CA VAL A 142 -12.96 1.92 18.84
C VAL A 142 -13.72 3.21 18.56
N SER A 143 -14.15 3.91 19.60
CA SER A 143 -14.96 5.13 19.49
C SER A 143 -14.26 6.29 18.80
N LEU A 144 -12.95 6.21 18.57
CA LEU A 144 -12.17 7.23 17.85
C LEU A 144 -12.58 7.33 16.37
N PHE A 145 -12.89 6.21 15.72
CA PHE A 145 -13.29 6.16 14.32
C PHE A 145 -14.79 5.91 14.16
N ASP A 146 -15.38 6.42 13.08
CA ASP A 146 -16.71 6.03 12.67
C ASP A 146 -16.75 4.54 12.23
N ARG A 147 -17.95 4.00 12.05
CA ARG A 147 -18.13 2.57 11.71
C ARG A 147 -17.95 2.24 10.23
N THR A 148 -17.46 3.19 9.41
CA THR A 148 -17.06 2.93 8.02
C THR A 148 -15.71 2.24 7.99
N THR A 149 -15.69 0.93 8.17
CA THR A 149 -14.45 0.13 8.24
C THR A 149 -13.89 -0.22 6.85
N ILE A 150 -14.70 -0.11 5.80
CA ILE A 150 -14.31 -0.38 4.41
C ILE A 150 -14.79 0.82 3.57
N PRO A 151 -13.87 1.50 2.83
CA PRO A 151 -14.29 2.53 1.88
C PRO A 151 -15.29 1.96 0.86
N GLY A 152 -16.41 2.67 0.63
CA GLY A 152 -17.55 2.15 -0.13
C GLY A 152 -17.27 1.85 -1.61
N SER A 153 -16.16 2.36 -2.14
CA SER A 153 -15.71 2.16 -3.53
C SER A 153 -14.76 0.96 -3.70
N TRP A 154 -14.38 0.28 -2.63
CA TRP A 154 -13.55 -0.92 -2.76
C TRP A 154 -14.32 -2.05 -3.42
N LYS A 155 -13.68 -2.76 -4.35
CA LYS A 155 -14.30 -3.89 -5.05
C LYS A 155 -14.52 -5.04 -4.08
N VAL A 156 -15.73 -5.63 -4.08
CA VAL A 156 -16.09 -6.79 -3.25
C VAL A 156 -15.09 -7.93 -3.42
N GLY A 157 -14.61 -8.17 -4.64
CA GLY A 157 -13.61 -9.22 -4.91
C GLY A 157 -12.22 -9.02 -4.28
N ASN A 158 -11.95 -7.83 -3.71
CA ASN A 158 -10.72 -7.57 -2.98
C ASN A 158 -10.88 -7.84 -1.47
N LEU A 159 -12.12 -7.83 -0.98
CA LEU A 159 -12.38 -7.98 0.45
C LEU A 159 -11.97 -9.37 0.93
N GLY A 160 -11.27 -9.40 2.06
CA GLY A 160 -10.69 -10.63 2.60
C GLY A 160 -9.22 -10.82 2.24
N SER A 161 -8.70 -10.14 1.21
CA SER A 161 -7.27 -10.16 0.92
C SER A 161 -6.49 -9.39 2.00
N ASP A 162 -5.23 -9.77 2.19
CA ASP A 162 -4.29 -9.13 3.12
C ASP A 162 -4.06 -7.63 2.84
N TYR A 163 -4.23 -7.23 1.59
CA TYR A 163 -4.12 -5.82 1.14
C TYR A 163 -5.43 -5.02 1.21
N ALA A 164 -6.56 -5.63 1.58
CA ALA A 164 -7.89 -5.00 1.66
C ALA A 164 -8.57 -5.29 3.00
N THR A 165 -7.81 -5.21 4.07
CA THR A 165 -8.31 -5.44 5.43
C THR A 165 -9.16 -4.26 5.90
N PRO A 166 -10.21 -4.50 6.68
CA PRO A 166 -11.02 -3.43 7.27
C PRO A 166 -10.19 -2.52 8.19
N VAL A 167 -10.60 -1.27 8.27
CA VAL A 167 -9.95 -0.17 8.99
C VAL A 167 -10.75 0.18 10.22
N ASP A 168 -10.13 0.09 11.40
CA ASP A 168 -10.74 0.51 12.65
C ASP A 168 -9.71 1.26 13.52
N ALA A 169 -10.13 1.87 14.61
CA ALA A 169 -9.24 2.56 15.55
C ALA A 169 -8.25 1.63 16.25
N LEU A 170 -8.54 0.33 16.28
CA LEU A 170 -7.67 -0.75 16.71
C LEU A 170 -7.31 -1.64 15.53
N ALA A 171 -6.02 -1.90 15.34
CA ALA A 171 -5.46 -2.91 14.48
C ALA A 171 -4.42 -3.71 15.25
N TRP A 172 -4.32 -5.01 14.98
CA TRP A 172 -3.27 -5.86 15.50
C TRP A 172 -2.76 -6.77 14.39
N ASN A 173 -1.44 -6.97 14.34
CA ASN A 173 -0.77 -7.81 13.34
C ASN A 173 -1.20 -7.49 11.90
N GLU A 174 -1.28 -6.19 11.55
CA GLU A 174 -1.72 -5.67 10.23
C GLU A 174 -3.12 -6.19 9.79
N ASN A 175 -3.97 -6.61 10.74
CA ASN A 175 -5.30 -7.19 10.50
C ASN A 175 -5.29 -8.42 9.59
N VAL A 176 -4.23 -9.21 9.66
CA VAL A 176 -4.07 -10.44 8.87
C VAL A 176 -3.76 -11.64 9.74
N ILE A 177 -4.11 -12.82 9.22
CA ILE A 177 -3.71 -14.10 9.79
C ILE A 177 -2.97 -14.94 8.76
N GLY A 178 -2.02 -15.75 9.22
CA GLY A 178 -1.46 -16.85 8.45
C GLY A 178 -2.44 -18.03 8.43
N VAL A 179 -2.66 -18.60 7.25
CA VAL A 179 -3.46 -19.81 7.06
C VAL A 179 -2.61 -20.81 6.33
N VAL A 180 -2.45 -21.99 6.94
CA VAL A 180 -1.76 -23.13 6.34
C VAL A 180 -2.72 -24.29 6.28
N ALA A 181 -2.82 -24.94 5.15
CA ALA A 181 -3.57 -26.19 4.97
C ALA A 181 -2.66 -27.25 4.35
N ASP A 182 -2.53 -28.37 5.05
CA ASP A 182 -1.74 -29.51 4.64
C ASP A 182 -2.62 -30.73 4.44
N HIS A 183 -2.11 -31.73 3.70
CA HIS A 183 -2.77 -33.03 3.47
C HIS A 183 -4.14 -32.90 2.81
N CYS A 184 -4.15 -32.59 1.53
CA CYS A 184 -5.34 -32.36 0.72
C CYS A 184 -6.48 -33.40 0.93
N ALA A 185 -6.17 -34.69 1.06
CA ALA A 185 -7.17 -35.75 1.24
C ALA A 185 -7.86 -35.73 2.62
N SER A 186 -7.19 -35.15 3.63
CA SER A 186 -7.74 -34.93 4.98
C SER A 186 -7.13 -33.63 5.54
N PRO A 187 -7.62 -32.45 5.13
CA PRO A 187 -6.96 -31.20 5.40
C PRO A 187 -6.77 -30.93 6.89
N VAL A 188 -5.52 -30.76 7.30
CA VAL A 188 -5.16 -30.18 8.58
C VAL A 188 -4.97 -28.71 8.38
N ILE A 189 -5.81 -27.88 9.02
CA ILE A 189 -5.78 -26.43 8.88
C ILE A 189 -5.22 -25.83 10.16
N MET A 190 -4.22 -24.99 9.98
CA MET A 190 -3.60 -24.22 11.04
C MET A 190 -3.77 -22.75 10.73
N THR A 191 -4.17 -21.99 11.74
CA THR A 191 -4.19 -20.53 11.71
C THR A 191 -3.11 -19.99 12.62
N ASP A 192 -2.56 -18.87 12.24
CA ASP A 192 -1.61 -18.12 13.05
C ASP A 192 -2.05 -16.67 13.16
N PRO A 193 -2.65 -16.24 14.29
CA PRO A 193 -2.76 -16.95 15.57
C PRO A 193 -3.84 -18.05 15.60
N SER A 194 -3.64 -19.04 16.47
CA SER A 194 -4.48 -20.24 16.56
C SER A 194 -5.88 -20.03 17.14
N PHE A 195 -6.15 -18.89 17.78
CA PHE A 195 -7.48 -18.57 18.30
C PHE A 195 -8.50 -18.18 17.21
N VAL A 196 -8.06 -18.01 15.95
CA VAL A 196 -8.98 -17.76 14.82
C VAL A 196 -9.45 -19.08 14.24
N PRO A 197 -10.77 -19.37 14.24
CA PRO A 197 -11.28 -20.62 13.71
C PRO A 197 -11.09 -20.73 12.19
N ALA A 198 -10.66 -21.89 11.72
CA ALA A 198 -10.57 -22.16 10.30
C ALA A 198 -11.07 -23.59 9.96
N THR A 199 -11.70 -23.72 8.80
CA THR A 199 -12.20 -24.99 8.26
C THR A 199 -11.84 -25.11 6.78
N ALA A 200 -11.86 -26.32 6.21
CA ALA A 200 -11.69 -26.52 4.78
C ALA A 200 -12.88 -27.25 4.17
N ALA A 201 -13.31 -26.78 3.01
CA ALA A 201 -14.20 -27.45 2.09
C ALA A 201 -13.51 -27.48 0.72
N VAL A 202 -12.42 -28.24 0.60
CA VAL A 202 -11.55 -28.30 -0.58
C VAL A 202 -11.74 -29.59 -1.36
N VAL A 203 -11.60 -29.50 -2.70
CA VAL A 203 -11.49 -30.64 -3.59
C VAL A 203 -10.02 -30.93 -3.82
N CYS A 204 -9.61 -32.16 -3.49
CA CYS A 204 -8.24 -32.60 -3.68
C CYS A 204 -7.94 -32.88 -5.15
N LYS A 205 -6.97 -32.19 -5.73
CA LYS A 205 -6.43 -32.51 -7.05
C LYS A 205 -5.27 -33.49 -6.86
N VAL A 206 -5.58 -34.77 -6.91
CA VAL A 206 -4.55 -35.80 -7.00
C VAL A 206 -4.06 -35.85 -8.45
N GLY A 207 -2.99 -35.12 -8.74
CA GLY A 207 -2.42 -35.06 -10.07
C GLY A 207 -0.91 -35.16 -9.99
N ARG A 208 -0.35 -36.31 -10.43
CA ARG A 208 1.03 -36.41 -10.88
C ARG A 208 1.24 -35.33 -11.94
N THR A 209 2.20 -34.47 -11.71
CA THR A 209 2.75 -33.57 -12.74
C THR A 209 3.33 -34.45 -13.84
N LEU A 210 2.59 -34.75 -14.89
CA LEU A 210 3.14 -35.16 -16.15
C LEU A 210 3.26 -33.89 -17.00
N GLN A 211 4.50 -33.62 -17.27
CA GLN A 211 5.07 -32.69 -18.22
C GLN A 211 4.22 -32.52 -19.50
N SER A 212 4.20 -31.31 -20.00
CA SER A 212 3.72 -30.83 -21.30
C SER A 212 2.21 -30.66 -21.45
N ASP A 213 1.76 -29.41 -21.18
CA ASP A 213 1.10 -28.63 -22.22
C ASP A 213 1.07 -27.17 -21.77
N LEU A 214 1.88 -26.37 -22.46
CA LEU A 214 1.95 -24.91 -22.33
C LEU A 214 0.72 -24.26 -23.01
N THR A 215 -0.47 -24.56 -22.52
CA THR A 215 -1.67 -23.81 -22.85
C THR A 215 -2.45 -23.58 -21.56
N SER A 216 -2.34 -22.34 -21.06
CA SER A 216 -3.28 -21.63 -20.18
C SER A 216 -4.25 -22.48 -19.34
N SER A 217 -3.80 -23.34 -18.45
CA SER A 217 -4.61 -23.72 -17.32
C SER A 217 -4.29 -22.77 -16.16
N ARG A 218 -5.16 -21.78 -15.94
CA ARG A 218 -5.31 -21.18 -14.64
C ARG A 218 -5.47 -22.36 -13.66
N THR A 219 -4.43 -22.73 -12.95
CA THR A 219 -4.52 -23.53 -11.76
C THR A 219 -5.41 -22.76 -10.82
N GLU A 220 -6.64 -23.24 -10.60
CA GLU A 220 -7.53 -22.67 -9.62
C GLU A 220 -6.85 -22.82 -8.28
N SER A 221 -6.18 -21.78 -7.84
CA SER A 221 -5.59 -21.71 -6.51
C SER A 221 -6.72 -21.80 -5.49
N PRO A 222 -6.52 -22.45 -4.33
CA PRO A 222 -7.49 -22.41 -3.26
C PRO A 222 -7.83 -20.95 -2.94
N THR A 223 -9.10 -20.71 -2.68
CA THR A 223 -9.61 -19.44 -2.20
C THR A 223 -10.10 -19.60 -0.77
N TYR A 224 -10.28 -18.51 -0.06
CA TYR A 224 -10.88 -18.56 1.26
C TYR A 224 -12.09 -17.65 1.35
N VAL A 225 -13.06 -18.06 2.15
CA VAL A 225 -14.23 -17.26 2.52
C VAL A 225 -14.14 -16.95 3.99
N ARG A 226 -14.36 -15.71 4.33
CA ARG A 226 -14.31 -15.17 5.67
C ARG A 226 -15.72 -14.97 6.23
N SER A 227 -15.92 -15.32 7.50
CA SER A 227 -17.16 -14.97 8.23
C SER A 227 -17.02 -13.61 8.89
N ASP A 228 -17.97 -12.72 8.67
CA ASP A 228 -17.99 -11.41 9.30
C ASP A 228 -18.38 -11.45 10.80
N ALA A 229 -18.99 -12.57 11.23
CA ALA A 229 -19.50 -12.68 12.60
C ALA A 229 -18.41 -13.02 13.63
N ASN A 230 -17.37 -13.77 13.26
CA ASN A 230 -16.40 -14.33 14.21
C ASN A 230 -14.98 -14.48 13.66
N ASN A 231 -14.67 -13.81 12.56
CA ASN A 231 -13.40 -13.95 11.83
C ASN A 231 -13.06 -15.38 11.33
N ALA A 232 -14.01 -16.31 11.39
CA ALA A 232 -13.75 -17.67 10.92
C ALA A 232 -13.45 -17.72 9.43
N ILE A 233 -12.53 -18.58 9.03
CA ILE A 233 -12.08 -18.74 7.66
C ILE A 233 -12.42 -20.13 7.15
N THR A 234 -12.97 -20.20 5.94
CA THR A 234 -13.19 -21.45 5.22
C THR A 234 -12.38 -21.46 3.93
N ILE A 235 -11.46 -22.38 3.78
CA ILE A 235 -10.69 -22.59 2.55
C ILE A 235 -11.56 -23.39 1.59
N THR A 236 -11.71 -22.91 0.36
CA THR A 236 -12.53 -23.55 -0.69
C THR A 236 -11.72 -23.69 -1.99
N GLY A 237 -12.21 -24.49 -2.91
CA GLY A 237 -11.62 -24.67 -4.24
C GLY A 237 -10.77 -25.93 -4.35
N THR A 238 -9.81 -25.92 -5.26
CA THR A 238 -8.92 -27.05 -5.53
C THR A 238 -7.58 -26.84 -4.84
N MET A 239 -7.13 -27.80 -4.07
CA MET A 239 -5.87 -27.76 -3.33
C MET A 239 -4.93 -28.90 -3.78
N THR A 240 -3.63 -28.62 -3.77
CA THR A 240 -2.56 -29.64 -3.82
C THR A 240 -2.19 -30.05 -2.39
N GLU A 241 -1.05 -30.69 -2.19
CA GLU A 241 -0.60 -31.18 -0.88
C GLU A 241 -0.45 -30.08 0.19
N HIS A 242 -0.04 -28.88 -0.22
CA HIS A 242 0.25 -27.74 0.67
C HIS A 242 -0.33 -26.45 0.11
N PHE A 243 -0.96 -25.68 0.97
CA PHE A 243 -1.44 -24.33 0.69
C PHE A 243 -1.12 -23.38 1.85
N GLN A 244 -0.54 -22.24 1.57
CA GLN A 244 -0.26 -21.19 2.55
C GLN A 244 -0.66 -19.84 1.99
N THR A 245 -1.33 -19.03 2.82
CA THR A 245 -1.73 -17.67 2.47
C THR A 245 -1.82 -16.78 3.70
N LEU A 246 -1.88 -15.46 3.46
CA LEU A 246 -2.35 -14.47 4.43
C LEU A 246 -3.81 -14.12 4.10
N ALA A 247 -4.64 -14.09 5.11
CA ALA A 247 -6.03 -13.71 5.00
C ALA A 247 -6.35 -12.47 5.85
N GLY A 248 -7.10 -11.53 5.29
CA GLY A 248 -7.56 -10.36 6.02
C GLY A 248 -8.67 -10.71 7.03
N ILE A 249 -8.63 -10.11 8.20
CA ILE A 249 -9.63 -10.25 9.27
C ILE A 249 -10.87 -9.41 8.97
N ALA A 250 -12.06 -9.89 9.34
CA ALA A 250 -13.33 -9.18 9.14
C ALA A 250 -13.58 -8.10 10.20
N ASP A 251 -13.28 -8.40 11.46
CA ASP A 251 -13.46 -7.50 12.61
C ASP A 251 -12.12 -7.26 13.31
N PRO A 252 -11.41 -6.18 12.95
CA PRO A 252 -10.11 -5.85 13.53
C PRO A 252 -10.17 -5.57 15.03
N ALA A 253 -11.22 -4.91 15.49
CA ALA A 253 -11.40 -4.57 16.89
C ALA A 253 -11.55 -5.82 17.76
N LEU A 254 -12.41 -6.74 17.33
CA LEU A 254 -12.57 -8.03 18.00
C LEU A 254 -11.27 -8.84 17.98
N TYR A 255 -10.56 -8.82 16.85
CA TYR A 255 -9.28 -9.50 16.70
C TYR A 255 -8.21 -8.99 17.68
N ALA A 256 -8.06 -7.67 17.80
CA ALA A 256 -7.15 -7.06 18.77
C ALA A 256 -7.52 -7.38 20.22
N ALA A 257 -8.84 -7.37 20.57
CA ALA A 257 -9.29 -7.75 21.91
C ALA A 257 -9.05 -9.24 22.20
N GLN A 258 -9.23 -10.11 21.22
CA GLN A 258 -8.92 -11.55 21.34
C GLN A 258 -7.43 -11.77 21.58
N ALA A 259 -6.58 -11.04 20.84
CA ALA A 259 -5.13 -11.12 20.99
C ALA A 259 -4.67 -10.67 22.39
N LEU A 260 -5.20 -9.54 22.89
CA LEU A 260 -4.91 -9.12 24.27
C LEU A 260 -5.40 -10.16 25.30
N ARG A 261 -6.63 -10.68 25.13
CA ARG A 261 -7.18 -11.73 25.99
C ARG A 261 -6.25 -12.94 26.06
N ASP A 262 -5.79 -13.41 24.90
CA ASP A 262 -4.89 -14.55 24.78
C ASP A 262 -3.54 -14.27 25.46
N ALA A 263 -2.95 -13.09 25.22
CA ALA A 263 -1.73 -12.65 25.88
C ALA A 263 -1.86 -12.57 27.41
N LEU A 264 -3.00 -12.09 27.94
CA LEU A 264 -3.27 -12.08 29.38
C LEU A 264 -3.35 -13.49 29.95
N GLN A 265 -4.03 -14.40 29.27
CA GLN A 265 -4.15 -15.81 29.69
C GLN A 265 -2.80 -16.53 29.67
N HIS A 266 -1.99 -16.36 28.63
CA HIS A 266 -0.62 -16.89 28.56
C HIS A 266 0.27 -16.34 29.68
N ALA A 267 0.02 -15.10 30.10
CA ALA A 267 0.72 -14.48 31.22
C ALA A 267 0.20 -14.94 32.58
N GLY A 268 -0.79 -15.84 32.65
CA GLY A 268 -1.37 -16.33 33.91
C GLY A 268 -2.41 -15.39 34.55
N ILE A 269 -2.89 -14.37 33.84
CA ILE A 269 -4.00 -13.52 34.30
C ILE A 269 -5.31 -14.18 33.89
N ILE A 270 -6.19 -14.43 34.86
CA ILE A 270 -7.48 -15.10 34.63
C ILE A 270 -8.43 -14.12 33.91
N VAL A 271 -8.85 -14.44 32.71
CA VAL A 271 -9.91 -13.69 32.00
C VAL A 271 -11.22 -14.46 32.08
N ARG A 272 -12.17 -13.94 32.86
CA ARG A 272 -13.45 -14.61 33.19
C ARG A 272 -14.50 -14.38 32.08
N GLY A 273 -14.38 -13.27 31.36
CA GLY A 273 -15.30 -12.88 30.30
C GLY A 273 -14.80 -13.17 28.90
N GLY A 274 -15.46 -12.55 27.90
CA GLY A 274 -15.10 -12.60 26.48
C GLY A 274 -14.31 -11.39 26.01
N ALA A 275 -13.96 -11.43 24.72
CA ALA A 275 -13.57 -10.27 23.96
C ALA A 275 -14.83 -9.64 23.34
N ILE A 276 -15.03 -8.34 23.52
CA ILE A 276 -16.18 -7.60 23.01
C ILE A 276 -15.75 -6.25 22.42
N VAL A 277 -16.57 -5.67 21.55
CA VAL A 277 -16.29 -4.39 20.89
C VAL A 277 -17.25 -3.32 21.39
N SER A 278 -16.73 -2.13 21.68
CA SER A 278 -17.49 -0.93 22.02
C SER A 278 -17.11 0.22 21.06
N SER A 279 -18.10 0.78 20.39
CA SER A 279 -17.92 1.97 19.53
C SER A 279 -18.54 3.24 20.11
N ALA A 280 -19.22 3.13 21.25
CA ALA A 280 -19.82 4.28 21.93
C ALA A 280 -18.75 5.00 22.75
N PRO A 281 -18.62 6.33 22.61
CA PRO A 281 -17.73 7.11 23.44
C PRO A 281 -18.07 6.93 24.93
N ARG A 282 -17.07 6.61 25.73
CA ARG A 282 -17.21 6.45 27.19
C ARG A 282 -16.02 7.07 27.92
N VAL A 283 -16.25 7.46 29.16
CA VAL A 283 -15.20 7.80 30.10
C VAL A 283 -14.92 6.56 30.95
N TRP A 284 -13.71 6.05 30.90
CA TRP A 284 -13.27 4.88 31.63
C TRP A 284 -12.68 5.30 32.98
N SER A 285 -12.78 4.41 34.01
CA SER A 285 -12.50 4.78 35.38
C SER A 285 -11.01 5.02 35.66
N GLU A 286 -10.13 4.14 35.18
CA GLU A 286 -8.71 4.16 35.49
C GLU A 286 -7.86 3.77 34.30
N ARG A 287 -6.89 4.64 33.94
CA ARG A 287 -5.88 4.31 32.93
C ARG A 287 -4.73 3.54 33.55
N LEU A 288 -4.50 2.33 33.09
CA LEU A 288 -3.48 1.42 33.62
C LEU A 288 -2.14 1.59 32.91
N ALA A 289 -2.15 1.71 31.58
CA ALA A 289 -0.93 1.81 30.78
C ALA A 289 -1.18 2.47 29.42
N VAL A 290 -0.10 2.90 28.79
CA VAL A 290 -0.08 3.51 27.43
C VAL A 290 1.03 2.84 26.65
N LEU A 291 0.74 2.46 25.42
CA LEU A 291 1.71 2.09 24.40
C LEU A 291 1.81 3.23 23.39
N GLU A 292 3.02 3.54 22.96
CA GLU A 292 3.29 4.49 21.90
C GLU A 292 3.77 3.77 20.65
N SER A 293 3.28 4.19 19.50
CA SER A 293 3.77 3.72 18.20
C SER A 293 5.23 4.15 17.95
N ALA A 294 5.83 3.64 16.88
CA ALA A 294 6.98 4.28 16.27
C ALA A 294 6.63 5.74 15.87
N PRO A 295 7.62 6.64 15.71
CA PRO A 295 7.35 8.00 15.25
C PRO A 295 6.73 8.00 13.86
N MET A 296 5.88 8.98 13.56
CA MET A 296 5.07 9.07 12.36
C MET A 296 5.89 8.83 11.07
N TRP A 297 7.10 9.39 10.96
CA TRP A 297 7.91 9.20 9.74
C TRP A 297 8.25 7.72 9.46
N GLN A 298 8.38 6.88 10.50
CA GLN A 298 8.59 5.45 10.30
C GLN A 298 7.31 4.76 9.83
N LEU A 299 6.15 5.11 10.40
CA LEU A 299 4.86 4.59 9.95
C LEU A 299 4.61 4.98 8.48
N LEU A 300 4.90 6.23 8.12
CA LEU A 300 4.79 6.71 6.74
C LEU A 300 5.80 6.04 5.79
N SER A 301 6.97 5.62 6.28
CA SER A 301 7.91 4.80 5.50
C SER A 301 7.30 3.43 5.15
N VAL A 302 6.52 2.84 6.03
CA VAL A 302 5.77 1.58 5.77
C VAL A 302 4.65 1.83 4.75
N VAL A 303 4.03 3.00 4.74
CA VAL A 303 3.07 3.38 3.69
C VAL A 303 3.74 3.45 2.31
N LEU A 304 4.94 4.03 2.22
CA LEU A 304 5.57 4.36 0.93
C LEU A 304 6.46 3.24 0.37
N LYS A 305 7.32 2.59 1.20
CA LYS A 305 8.29 1.59 0.71
C LYS A 305 7.63 0.25 0.35
N PRO A 306 7.04 -0.51 1.29
CA PRO A 306 6.33 -1.74 0.97
C PRO A 306 4.90 -1.49 0.43
N SER A 307 4.44 -0.23 0.46
CA SER A 307 3.10 0.16 -0.04
C SER A 307 1.94 -0.38 0.80
N GLN A 308 2.09 -0.44 2.13
CA GLN A 308 1.11 -1.03 3.04
C GLN A 308 -0.20 -0.21 3.05
N ASN A 309 -1.32 -0.88 2.73
CA ASN A 309 -2.62 -0.23 2.58
C ASN A 309 -3.25 0.13 3.92
N LEU A 310 -3.25 -0.79 4.89
CA LEU A 310 -3.85 -0.55 6.21
C LEU A 310 -3.25 0.67 6.90
N TYR A 311 -1.90 0.82 6.85
CA TYR A 311 -1.23 1.99 7.39
C TYR A 311 -1.70 3.28 6.72
N ALA A 312 -1.78 3.27 5.39
CA ALA A 312 -2.27 4.43 4.64
C ALA A 312 -3.68 4.82 5.06
N GLU A 313 -4.58 3.84 5.16
CA GLU A 313 -5.98 4.05 5.52
C GLU A 313 -6.16 4.55 6.95
N MET A 314 -5.52 3.88 7.92
CA MET A 314 -5.67 4.25 9.34
C MET A 314 -5.11 5.65 9.61
N LEU A 315 -3.92 5.95 9.08
CA LEU A 315 -3.30 7.27 9.24
C LEU A 315 -4.09 8.36 8.52
N PHE A 316 -4.61 8.07 7.33
CA PHE A 316 -5.45 9.00 6.58
C PHE A 316 -6.77 9.27 7.31
N LYS A 317 -7.49 8.24 7.74
CA LYS A 317 -8.74 8.40 8.49
C LYS A 317 -8.51 9.12 9.81
N GLY A 318 -7.38 8.86 10.46
CA GLY A 318 -6.96 9.51 11.71
C GLY A 318 -6.77 11.02 11.62
N LEU A 319 -6.51 11.60 10.42
CA LEU A 319 -6.37 13.05 10.21
C LEU A 319 -7.55 13.84 10.75
N SER A 320 -8.75 13.31 10.64
CA SER A 320 -9.96 14.03 11.10
C SER A 320 -10.20 13.95 12.60
N ALA A 321 -9.46 13.10 13.35
CA ALA A 321 -9.65 12.94 14.80
C ALA A 321 -9.40 14.22 15.61
N GLY A 322 -8.55 15.12 15.12
CA GLY A 322 -8.32 16.45 15.67
C GLY A 322 -9.40 17.48 15.31
N VAL A 323 -10.28 17.17 14.37
CA VAL A 323 -11.34 18.06 13.87
C VAL A 323 -12.71 17.64 14.35
N VAL A 324 -12.99 16.33 14.26
CA VAL A 324 -14.28 15.72 14.63
C VAL A 324 -14.07 14.35 15.25
N GLN A 325 -14.95 13.96 16.16
CA GLN A 325 -15.00 12.61 16.69
C GLN A 325 -16.44 12.09 16.63
N PRO A 326 -16.65 10.90 16.08
CA PRO A 326 -15.65 9.98 15.52
C PRO A 326 -15.02 10.49 14.22
N ALA A 327 -13.76 10.13 14.00
CA ALA A 327 -13.03 10.45 12.79
C ALA A 327 -13.60 9.71 11.57
N SER A 328 -13.62 10.36 10.41
CA SER A 328 -14.25 9.83 9.19
C SER A 328 -13.42 10.13 7.94
N TYR A 329 -13.62 9.33 6.88
CA TYR A 329 -13.00 9.54 5.58
C TYR A 329 -13.39 10.87 4.95
N GLU A 330 -14.66 11.28 5.06
CA GLU A 330 -15.18 12.51 4.47
C GLU A 330 -14.48 13.75 5.03
N VAL A 331 -14.30 13.82 6.35
CA VAL A 331 -13.62 14.97 6.97
C VAL A 331 -12.12 14.93 6.67
N SER A 332 -11.51 13.73 6.66
CA SER A 332 -10.08 13.56 6.30
C SER A 332 -9.82 13.99 4.84
N GLU A 333 -10.72 13.67 3.92
CA GLU A 333 -10.65 14.12 2.52
C GLU A 333 -10.72 15.66 2.43
N SER A 334 -11.58 16.29 3.24
CA SER A 334 -11.69 17.74 3.29
C SER A 334 -10.42 18.41 3.82
N VAL A 335 -9.81 17.85 4.87
CA VAL A 335 -8.51 18.31 5.41
C VAL A 335 -7.41 18.18 4.34
N GLU A 336 -7.34 17.02 3.68
CA GLU A 336 -6.37 16.78 2.62
C GLU A 336 -6.56 17.74 1.45
N ARG A 337 -7.78 17.92 0.99
CA ARG A 337 -8.11 18.85 -0.12
C ARG A 337 -7.65 20.26 0.20
N GLN A 338 -7.90 20.74 1.41
CA GLN A 338 -7.42 22.05 1.86
C GLN A 338 -5.89 22.11 1.80
N PHE A 339 -5.19 21.19 2.42
CA PHE A 339 -3.72 21.14 2.40
C PHE A 339 -3.15 21.13 0.97
N LEU A 340 -3.65 20.24 0.11
CA LEU A 340 -3.15 20.09 -1.26
C LEU A 340 -3.38 21.35 -2.11
N THR A 341 -4.49 22.06 -1.89
CA THR A 341 -4.78 23.26 -2.66
C THR A 341 -4.10 24.52 -2.13
N THR A 342 -3.99 24.68 -0.81
CA THR A 342 -3.46 25.91 -0.20
C THR A 342 -1.95 25.88 0.02
N GLU A 343 -1.40 24.72 0.46
CA GLU A 343 0.01 24.61 0.82
C GLU A 343 0.87 24.04 -0.31
N VAL A 344 0.34 23.03 -1.03
CA VAL A 344 1.07 22.40 -2.14
C VAL A 344 0.83 23.14 -3.46
N GLY A 345 -0.32 23.80 -3.61
CA GLY A 345 -0.69 24.56 -4.81
C GLY A 345 -1.23 23.70 -5.96
N ILE A 346 -1.79 22.52 -5.65
CA ILE A 346 -2.43 21.64 -6.64
C ILE A 346 -3.83 22.18 -6.95
N ARG A 347 -4.19 22.25 -8.24
CA ARG A 347 -5.54 22.65 -8.63
C ARG A 347 -6.57 21.63 -8.14
N SER A 348 -7.67 22.08 -7.56
CA SER A 348 -8.74 21.20 -7.06
C SER A 348 -9.38 20.32 -8.13
N SER A 349 -9.26 20.69 -9.42
CA SER A 349 -9.72 19.93 -10.58
C SER A 349 -8.77 18.78 -10.99
N ASP A 350 -7.55 18.75 -10.46
CA ASP A 350 -6.51 17.79 -10.87
C ASP A 350 -6.48 16.54 -9.99
N PHE A 351 -7.38 16.43 -9.02
CA PHE A 351 -7.52 15.24 -8.17
C PHE A 351 -8.92 15.08 -7.59
N ARG A 352 -9.26 13.83 -7.31
CA ARG A 352 -10.40 13.39 -6.50
C ARG A 352 -9.97 12.12 -5.77
N PHE A 353 -10.10 12.10 -4.45
CA PHE A 353 -9.72 10.96 -3.63
C PHE A 353 -10.89 10.54 -2.73
N VAL A 354 -11.00 9.23 -2.47
CA VAL A 354 -12.06 8.64 -1.65
C VAL A 354 -11.53 7.64 -0.63
N ASP A 355 -10.25 7.22 -0.74
CA ASP A 355 -9.55 6.39 0.25
C ASP A 355 -8.13 6.93 0.50
N GLY A 356 -7.39 6.32 1.40
CA GLY A 356 -6.00 6.72 1.72
C GLY A 356 -4.95 5.97 0.90
N CYS A 357 -5.27 4.79 0.35
CA CYS A 357 -4.27 3.87 -0.17
C CYS A 357 -4.23 3.73 -1.69
N GLY A 358 -5.30 4.12 -2.40
CA GLY A 358 -5.42 4.00 -3.84
C GLY A 358 -5.90 2.63 -4.31
N LEU A 359 -6.61 1.89 -3.47
CA LEU A 359 -7.28 0.65 -3.85
C LEU A 359 -8.61 0.94 -4.57
N SER A 360 -9.19 2.10 -4.30
CA SER A 360 -10.41 2.56 -4.94
C SER A 360 -10.20 2.88 -6.43
N PRO A 361 -11.06 2.38 -7.33
CA PRO A 361 -11.07 2.83 -8.71
C PRO A 361 -11.65 4.26 -8.90
N ASP A 362 -12.25 4.84 -7.84
CA ASP A 362 -12.81 6.19 -7.85
C ASP A 362 -11.78 7.26 -7.47
N ASP A 363 -10.59 6.86 -7.04
CA ASP A 363 -9.46 7.77 -6.91
C ASP A 363 -8.97 8.21 -8.29
N LEU A 364 -8.88 9.49 -8.50
CA LEU A 364 -8.46 10.08 -9.76
C LEU A 364 -7.41 11.16 -9.52
N VAL A 365 -6.37 11.18 -10.35
CA VAL A 365 -5.33 12.21 -10.30
C VAL A 365 -4.73 12.48 -11.68
N ALA A 366 -4.41 13.73 -11.95
CA ALA A 366 -3.63 14.13 -13.11
C ALA A 366 -2.13 13.94 -12.84
N PRO A 367 -1.32 13.43 -13.80
CA PRO A 367 0.14 13.33 -13.65
C PRO A 367 0.80 14.62 -13.18
N ARG A 368 0.32 15.77 -13.67
CA ARG A 368 0.81 17.10 -13.26
C ARG A 368 0.65 17.36 -11.75
N ALA A 369 -0.44 16.89 -11.13
CA ALA A 369 -0.64 17.02 -9.68
C ALA A 369 0.42 16.23 -8.89
N ILE A 370 0.78 15.04 -9.36
CA ILE A 370 1.86 14.24 -8.76
C ILE A 370 3.19 14.97 -8.87
N ILE A 371 3.51 15.56 -10.03
CA ILE A 371 4.71 16.36 -10.22
C ILE A 371 4.77 17.53 -9.25
N THR A 372 3.66 18.25 -9.10
CA THR A 372 3.57 19.40 -8.16
C THR A 372 3.88 18.94 -6.74
N LEU A 373 3.30 17.81 -6.31
CA LEU A 373 3.56 17.24 -4.99
C LEU A 373 5.01 16.79 -4.82
N LEU A 374 5.58 16.07 -5.80
CA LEU A 374 6.97 15.61 -5.73
C LEU A 374 7.97 16.77 -5.63
N ARG A 375 7.72 17.87 -6.31
CA ARG A 375 8.52 19.09 -6.21
C ARG A 375 8.40 19.73 -4.82
N TRP A 376 7.18 19.80 -4.27
CA TRP A 376 6.94 20.26 -2.90
C TRP A 376 7.68 19.38 -1.88
N MET A 377 7.65 18.04 -2.03
CA MET A 377 8.38 17.10 -1.18
C MET A 377 9.90 17.28 -1.29
N ASN A 378 10.43 17.61 -2.47
CA ASN A 378 11.86 17.74 -2.73
C ASN A 378 12.43 19.14 -2.45
N ASP A 379 11.63 20.03 -1.89
CA ASP A 379 12.11 21.31 -1.40
C ASP A 379 13.29 21.11 -0.40
N PRO A 380 14.31 21.98 -0.42
CA PRO A 380 15.52 21.81 0.43
C PRO A 380 15.24 21.56 1.92
N VAL A 381 14.16 22.09 2.46
CA VAL A 381 13.78 21.93 3.87
C VAL A 381 13.20 20.52 4.12
N ARG A 382 12.48 19.97 3.17
CA ARG A 382 11.71 18.71 3.30
C ARG A 382 12.40 17.48 2.72
N ARG A 383 13.23 17.66 1.67
CA ARG A 383 13.78 16.55 0.86
C ARG A 383 14.51 15.46 1.66
N GLY A 384 15.11 15.80 2.78
CA GLY A 384 15.88 14.84 3.58
C GLY A 384 15.03 13.68 4.05
N ILE A 385 13.91 13.98 4.70
CA ILE A 385 12.98 12.97 5.23
C ILE A 385 12.24 12.23 4.12
N TRP A 386 11.77 12.95 3.09
CA TRP A 386 11.09 12.33 1.95
C TRP A 386 11.98 11.36 1.19
N SER A 387 13.27 11.70 1.06
CA SER A 387 14.27 10.82 0.43
C SER A 387 14.47 9.51 1.18
N MET A 388 14.28 9.52 2.51
CA MET A 388 14.37 8.30 3.33
C MET A 388 13.10 7.45 3.29
N MET A 389 11.94 8.08 3.15
CA MET A 389 10.63 7.39 3.18
C MET A 389 10.25 6.78 1.82
N LEU A 390 10.69 7.34 0.69
CA LEU A 390 10.39 6.81 -0.63
C LEU A 390 11.16 5.51 -0.93
N ALA A 391 10.54 4.61 -1.71
CA ALA A 391 11.18 3.38 -2.15
C ALA A 391 12.34 3.69 -3.11
N ARG A 392 13.43 2.91 -3.01
CA ARG A 392 14.60 2.98 -3.88
C ARG A 392 14.84 1.66 -4.60
N PRO A 393 15.32 1.70 -5.85
CA PRO A 393 15.76 0.50 -6.55
C PRO A 393 16.85 -0.23 -5.76
N GLY A 394 16.73 -1.57 -5.66
CA GLY A 394 17.71 -2.40 -4.96
C GLY A 394 17.56 -2.46 -3.44
N GLU A 395 16.80 -1.53 -2.82
CA GLU A 395 16.51 -1.55 -1.38
C GLU A 395 15.17 -2.25 -1.08
N GLU A 396 14.92 -2.51 0.21
CA GLU A 396 13.63 -3.06 0.65
C GLU A 396 12.46 -2.19 0.20
N GLY A 397 11.42 -2.84 -0.32
CA GLY A 397 10.21 -2.21 -0.83
C GLY A 397 9.86 -2.64 -2.24
N THR A 398 8.90 -1.94 -2.85
CA THR A 398 8.32 -2.29 -4.16
C THR A 398 9.26 -2.13 -5.35
N LEU A 399 10.39 -1.46 -5.19
CA LEU A 399 11.43 -1.28 -6.22
C LEU A 399 12.64 -2.22 -6.04
N ARG A 400 12.61 -3.13 -5.07
CA ARG A 400 13.75 -3.98 -4.73
C ARG A 400 14.39 -4.70 -5.94
N ARG A 401 13.59 -5.14 -6.90
CA ARG A 401 14.03 -5.89 -8.09
C ARG A 401 13.86 -5.11 -9.39
N ARG A 402 13.49 -3.83 -9.33
CA ARG A 402 13.22 -2.97 -10.48
C ARG A 402 14.21 -1.82 -10.54
N LEU A 403 14.60 -1.42 -11.75
CA LEU A 403 15.45 -0.24 -12.00
C LEU A 403 16.76 -0.23 -11.19
N VAL A 404 17.29 -1.39 -10.81
CA VAL A 404 18.49 -1.56 -9.95
C VAL A 404 19.70 -0.72 -10.41
N PRO A 405 19.98 -0.54 -11.72
CA PRO A 405 21.04 0.37 -12.18
C PRO A 405 20.86 1.84 -11.75
N LEU A 406 19.67 2.23 -11.32
CA LEU A 406 19.34 3.58 -10.84
C LEU A 406 19.29 3.69 -9.30
N ALA A 407 19.77 2.69 -8.54
CA ALA A 407 19.67 2.60 -7.08
C ALA A 407 20.11 3.88 -6.34
N ASN A 408 21.21 4.49 -6.77
CA ASN A 408 21.76 5.71 -6.15
C ASN A 408 21.18 7.01 -6.73
N ARG A 409 20.29 6.93 -7.72
CA ARG A 409 19.83 8.09 -8.49
C ARG A 409 18.30 8.23 -8.51
N MET A 410 17.57 7.24 -8.03
CA MET A 410 16.12 7.23 -8.12
C MET A 410 15.46 6.93 -6.78
N ARG A 411 14.37 7.60 -6.55
CA ARG A 411 13.42 7.30 -5.47
C ARG A 411 12.00 7.55 -5.95
N GLY A 412 11.04 6.74 -5.53
CA GLY A 412 9.68 6.90 -6.03
C GLY A 412 8.64 6.00 -5.37
N LYS A 413 7.42 6.07 -5.89
CA LYS A 413 6.27 5.28 -5.46
C LYS A 413 5.67 4.53 -6.64
N THR A 414 5.50 3.23 -6.47
CA THR A 414 4.78 2.35 -7.41
C THR A 414 3.28 2.36 -7.16
N GLY A 415 2.51 1.98 -8.17
CA GLY A 415 1.08 1.70 -8.05
C GLY A 415 0.68 0.53 -8.94
N SER A 416 -0.20 -0.34 -8.45
CA SER A 416 -0.74 -1.46 -9.23
C SER A 416 -2.09 -1.88 -8.68
N ILE A 417 -3.10 -1.88 -9.52
CA ILE A 417 -4.37 -2.59 -9.36
C ILE A 417 -4.75 -3.18 -10.73
N ASN A 418 -5.82 -3.95 -10.79
CA ASN A 418 -6.21 -4.60 -12.05
C ASN A 418 -6.42 -3.59 -13.19
N GLY A 419 -5.69 -3.73 -14.28
CA GLY A 419 -5.72 -2.86 -15.46
C GLY A 419 -5.04 -1.49 -15.26
N VAL A 420 -4.32 -1.27 -14.16
CA VAL A 420 -3.63 -0.01 -13.83
C VAL A 420 -2.24 -0.28 -13.28
N ASN A 421 -1.24 0.38 -13.85
CA ASN A 421 0.10 0.45 -13.26
C ASN A 421 0.60 1.91 -13.24
N ALA A 422 1.39 2.23 -12.23
CA ALA A 422 1.96 3.56 -12.07
C ALA A 422 3.35 3.52 -11.44
N LEU A 423 4.16 4.51 -11.77
CA LEU A 423 5.41 4.82 -11.10
C LEU A 423 5.68 6.32 -11.19
N SER A 424 5.85 6.95 -10.06
CA SER A 424 6.18 8.36 -9.99
C SER A 424 7.36 8.58 -9.04
N GLY A 425 8.22 9.52 -9.34
CA GLY A 425 9.41 9.71 -8.54
C GLY A 425 10.34 10.82 -9.00
N ILE A 426 11.52 10.78 -8.43
CA ILE A 426 12.57 11.76 -8.61
C ILE A 426 13.84 11.03 -9.07
N LEU A 427 14.44 11.55 -10.12
CA LEU A 427 15.73 11.12 -10.65
C LEU A 427 16.79 12.20 -10.35
N ASP A 428 17.84 11.82 -9.65
CA ASP A 428 18.98 12.70 -9.41
C ASP A 428 19.90 12.70 -10.64
N GLY A 429 20.14 13.87 -11.19
CA GLY A 429 21.03 14.12 -12.30
C GLY A 429 22.43 14.52 -11.86
N ALA A 430 23.29 14.82 -12.81
CA ALA A 430 24.60 15.38 -12.53
C ALA A 430 24.47 16.77 -11.87
N ASN A 431 25.47 17.16 -11.05
CA ASN A 431 25.56 18.48 -10.42
C ASN A 431 24.37 18.83 -9.49
N GLY A 432 23.69 17.83 -8.91
CA GLY A 432 22.60 18.06 -7.97
C GLY A 432 21.29 18.51 -8.62
N THR A 433 21.17 18.36 -9.93
CA THR A 433 19.89 18.60 -10.64
C THR A 433 18.93 17.44 -10.42
N HIS A 434 17.63 17.68 -10.59
CA HIS A 434 16.59 16.66 -10.47
C HIS A 434 15.68 16.64 -11.68
N ARG A 435 15.13 15.47 -11.97
CA ARG A 435 13.97 15.30 -12.87
C ARG A 435 12.85 14.64 -12.10
N TYR A 436 11.66 15.19 -12.24
CA TYR A 436 10.45 14.66 -11.62
C TYR A 436 9.63 14.00 -12.69
N PHE A 437 9.14 12.80 -12.42
CA PHE A 437 8.32 12.07 -13.38
C PHE A 437 7.10 11.45 -12.72
N ALA A 438 6.00 11.44 -13.45
CA ALA A 438 4.78 10.71 -13.12
C ALA A 438 4.35 9.93 -14.36
N ILE A 439 4.22 8.61 -14.23
CA ILE A 439 3.83 7.69 -15.30
C ILE A 439 2.69 6.84 -14.79
N ILE A 440 1.54 6.92 -15.45
CA ILE A 440 0.34 6.15 -15.15
C ILE A 440 -0.15 5.50 -16.44
N ILE A 441 -0.46 4.21 -16.41
CA ILE A 441 -1.16 3.50 -17.47
C ILE A 441 -2.45 2.92 -16.92
N ASN A 442 -3.57 3.24 -17.58
CA ASN A 442 -4.90 2.77 -17.23
C ASN A 442 -5.51 1.94 -18.36
N HIS A 443 -6.45 1.09 -18.01
CA HIS A 443 -7.26 0.28 -18.93
C HIS A 443 -6.45 -0.66 -19.84
N HIS A 444 -5.25 -1.07 -19.44
CA HIS A 444 -4.52 -2.07 -20.18
C HIS A 444 -5.07 -3.47 -19.92
N THR A 445 -5.09 -4.30 -20.95
CA THR A 445 -5.44 -5.73 -20.90
C THR A 445 -4.20 -6.62 -20.97
N ALA A 446 -3.02 -6.01 -21.07
CA ALA A 446 -1.75 -6.70 -21.06
C ALA A 446 -1.46 -7.39 -19.72
N ASP A 447 -0.54 -8.36 -19.72
CA ASP A 447 0.04 -8.82 -18.46
C ASP A 447 0.64 -7.62 -17.70
N SER A 448 0.44 -7.59 -16.39
CA SER A 448 1.03 -6.53 -15.55
C SER A 448 2.54 -6.42 -15.70
N VAL A 449 3.23 -7.52 -16.00
CA VAL A 449 4.69 -7.54 -16.24
C VAL A 449 5.06 -6.71 -17.46
N ASP A 450 4.31 -6.79 -18.55
CA ASP A 450 4.55 -6.00 -19.78
C ASP A 450 4.38 -4.48 -19.52
N ALA A 451 3.32 -4.12 -18.78
CA ALA A 451 3.10 -2.73 -18.39
C ALA A 451 4.20 -2.19 -17.47
N LEU A 452 4.66 -3.00 -16.52
CA LEU A 452 5.78 -2.63 -15.63
C LEU A 452 7.09 -2.48 -16.40
N HIS A 453 7.40 -3.36 -17.35
CA HIS A 453 8.59 -3.26 -18.19
C HIS A 453 8.55 -2.01 -19.08
N ALA A 454 7.38 -1.65 -19.59
CA ALA A 454 7.23 -0.42 -20.38
C ALA A 454 7.47 0.83 -19.52
N ILE A 455 6.91 0.88 -18.30
CA ILE A 455 7.17 1.96 -17.34
C ILE A 455 8.67 2.06 -17.02
N ASP A 456 9.33 0.93 -16.72
CA ASP A 456 10.76 0.89 -16.40
C ASP A 456 11.63 1.34 -17.60
N ALA A 457 11.24 0.97 -18.82
CA ALA A 457 11.91 1.46 -20.03
C ALA A 457 11.78 2.98 -20.19
N ILE A 458 10.60 3.56 -19.94
CA ILE A 458 10.40 5.02 -19.96
C ILE A 458 11.29 5.71 -18.93
N VAL A 459 11.35 5.20 -17.69
CA VAL A 459 12.20 5.76 -16.63
C VAL A 459 13.68 5.71 -17.03
N ASN A 460 14.15 4.61 -17.63
CA ASN A 460 15.53 4.52 -18.15
C ASN A 460 15.80 5.54 -19.24
N GLU A 461 14.86 5.79 -20.17
CA GLU A 461 15.01 6.82 -21.19
C GLU A 461 15.11 8.23 -20.56
N ILE A 462 14.30 8.52 -19.54
CA ILE A 462 14.37 9.79 -18.80
C ILE A 462 15.72 9.93 -18.07
N ALA A 463 16.22 8.83 -17.46
CA ALA A 463 17.46 8.84 -16.72
C ALA A 463 18.72 9.04 -17.58
N ASN A 464 18.66 8.62 -18.85
CA ASN A 464 19.74 8.68 -19.82
C ASN A 464 19.69 9.91 -20.74
N TRP A 465 18.62 10.70 -20.62
CA TRP A 465 18.43 11.93 -21.40
C TRP A 465 19.08 13.12 -20.66
#